data_6b46533820d41aa410fa649c345250a3
#
_entry.id   6b46533820d41aa410fa649c345250a3
#
_cell.length_a   1.000
_cell.length_b   1.000
_cell.length_c   1.000
_cell.angle_alpha   90.00
_cell.angle_beta   90.00
_cell.angle_gamma   90.00
#
_symmetry.space_group_name_H-M   'P 1'
#
loop_
_entity.id
_entity.type
_entity.pdbx_description
1 polymer ?
#
loop_
_entity_poly.entity_id
_entity_poly.type
_entity_poly.pdbx_seq_one_letter_code
_entity_poly.pdbx_strand_id
1 'polypeptide(L)'
;SVEETNACAVQAFQAADTEIAVLYGDVMRALSAHERPLLRQEHTAWQRERTTRCKQAQRSNESQPQWPRLYHECLTAETQARRKGLMRWLTLDHPSAKP
;
A
#
# COMPACT_ATOMS: atom_id res chain seq x y z
N SER A 1 3.61 -18.19 -19.53
CA SER A 1 2.14 -18.28 -19.69
C SER A 1 1.46 -17.16 -18.93
N VAL A 2 0.20 -16.91 -19.26
CA VAL A 2 -0.62 -15.92 -18.55
C VAL A 2 -0.75 -16.31 -17.09
N GLU A 3 -0.98 -17.57 -16.80
CA GLU A 3 -1.13 -18.05 -15.42
C GLU A 3 0.15 -17.83 -14.61
N GLU A 4 1.31 -18.09 -15.20
CA GLU A 4 2.60 -17.89 -14.53
C GLU A 4 2.87 -16.41 -14.26
N THR A 5 2.61 -15.54 -15.24
CA THR A 5 2.82 -14.10 -15.08
C THR A 5 1.84 -13.51 -14.04
N ASN A 6 0.60 -14.00 -14.02
CA ASN A 6 -0.35 -13.62 -12.98
C ASN A 6 0.16 -14.01 -11.59
N ALA A 7 0.66 -15.25 -11.46
CA ALA A 7 1.17 -15.74 -10.17
C ALA A 7 2.40 -14.95 -9.72
N CYS A 8 3.30 -14.61 -10.63
CA CYS A 8 4.47 -13.79 -10.33
C CYS A 8 4.06 -12.41 -9.81
N ALA A 9 3.04 -11.80 -10.42
CA ALA A 9 2.57 -10.49 -10.00
C ALA A 9 1.95 -10.54 -8.59
N VAL A 10 1.22 -11.60 -8.28
CA VAL A 10 0.66 -11.81 -6.94
C VAL A 10 1.79 -11.94 -5.91
N GLN A 11 2.82 -12.72 -6.21
CA GLN A 11 3.96 -12.90 -5.31
C GLN A 11 4.72 -11.59 -5.10
N ALA A 12 4.91 -10.80 -6.16
CA ALA A 12 5.58 -9.51 -6.06
C ALA A 12 4.79 -8.56 -5.15
N PHE A 13 3.46 -8.56 -5.28
CA PHE A 13 2.62 -7.76 -4.38
C PHE A 13 2.72 -8.23 -2.94
N GLN A 14 2.68 -9.53 -2.70
CA GLN A 14 2.81 -10.07 -1.34
C GLN A 14 4.12 -9.65 -0.69
N ALA A 15 5.22 -9.66 -1.45
CA ALA A 15 6.51 -9.20 -0.96
C ALA A 15 6.49 -7.72 -0.62
N ALA A 16 5.94 -6.88 -1.51
CA ALA A 16 5.84 -5.44 -1.27
C ALA A 16 4.96 -5.14 -0.05
N ASP A 17 3.85 -5.86 0.08
CA ASP A 17 2.92 -5.67 1.19
C ASP A 17 3.56 -6.07 2.53
N THR A 18 4.36 -7.13 2.54
CA THR A 18 5.13 -7.52 3.72
C THR A 18 6.15 -6.45 4.10
N GLU A 19 6.87 -5.91 3.13
CA GLU A 19 7.84 -4.84 3.38
C GLU A 19 7.19 -3.60 3.97
N ILE A 20 6.03 -3.20 3.44
CA ILE A 20 5.35 -2.02 3.97
C ILE A 20 4.76 -2.27 5.35
N ALA A 21 4.33 -3.50 5.64
CA ALA A 21 3.84 -3.87 6.96
C ALA A 21 4.95 -3.79 8.01
N VAL A 22 6.17 -4.23 7.66
CA VAL A 22 7.35 -4.11 8.53
C VAL A 22 7.66 -2.65 8.79
N LEU A 23 7.70 -1.82 7.75
CA LEU A 23 7.97 -0.39 7.90
C LEU A 23 6.89 0.28 8.74
N TYR A 24 5.62 -0.04 8.51
CA TYR A 24 4.52 0.49 9.32
C TYR A 24 4.74 0.18 10.81
N GLY A 25 5.10 -1.07 11.13
CA GLY A 25 5.40 -1.45 12.51
C GLY A 25 6.56 -0.67 13.11
N ASP A 26 7.63 -0.46 12.32
CA ASP A 26 8.79 0.32 12.76
C ASP A 26 8.41 1.77 13.04
N VAL A 27 7.64 2.39 12.15
CA VAL A 27 7.17 3.76 12.34
C VAL A 27 6.28 3.86 13.57
N MET A 28 5.34 2.92 13.73
CA MET A 28 4.45 2.89 14.89
C MET A 28 5.24 2.87 16.21
N ARG A 29 6.31 2.07 16.26
CA ARG A 29 7.13 1.98 17.48
C ARG A 29 7.87 3.28 17.77
N ALA A 30 8.18 4.06 16.72
CA ALA A 30 8.88 5.34 16.89
C ALA A 30 7.95 6.48 17.28
N LEU A 31 6.65 6.32 17.10
CA LEU A 31 5.66 7.37 17.39
C LEU A 31 5.23 7.36 18.85
N SER A 32 4.73 8.51 19.31
CA SER A 32 4.14 8.64 20.62
C SER A 32 2.79 7.93 20.72
N ALA A 33 2.32 7.69 21.95
CA ALA A 33 1.01 7.07 22.17
C ALA A 33 -0.12 7.90 21.55
N HIS A 34 0.03 9.22 21.50
CA HIS A 34 -0.96 10.13 20.91
C HIS A 34 -1.00 9.97 19.39
N GLU A 35 0.14 9.76 18.75
CA GLU A 35 0.25 9.69 17.29
C GLU A 35 -0.16 8.34 16.70
N ARG A 36 0.03 7.27 17.46
CA ARG A 36 -0.21 5.91 16.95
C ARG A 36 -1.64 5.69 16.43
N PRO A 37 -2.71 6.07 17.15
CA PRO A 37 -4.04 5.87 16.61
C PRO A 37 -4.30 6.69 15.34
N LEU A 38 -3.65 7.86 15.20
CA LEU A 38 -3.79 8.68 14.00
C LEU A 38 -3.17 7.99 12.78
N LEU A 39 -1.96 7.44 12.93
CA LEU A 39 -1.33 6.68 11.84
C LEU A 39 -2.12 5.42 11.52
N ARG A 40 -2.60 4.69 12.53
CA ARG A 40 -3.39 3.48 12.31
C ARG A 40 -4.62 3.78 11.45
N GLN A 41 -5.32 4.84 11.76
CA GLN A 41 -6.52 5.25 11.05
C GLN A 41 -6.19 5.65 9.61
N GLU A 42 -5.16 6.44 9.42
CA GLU A 42 -4.73 6.90 8.12
C GLU A 42 -4.24 5.73 7.25
N HIS A 43 -3.48 4.79 7.83
CA HIS A 43 -2.98 3.63 7.10
C HIS A 43 -4.11 2.68 6.68
N THR A 44 -5.10 2.49 7.54
CA THR A 44 -6.28 1.69 7.21
C THR A 44 -7.05 2.31 6.03
N ALA A 45 -7.22 3.63 6.05
CA ALA A 45 -7.86 4.34 4.95
C ALA A 45 -7.04 4.19 3.65
N TRP A 46 -5.72 4.31 3.74
CA TRP A 46 -4.85 4.12 2.58
C TRP A 46 -5.00 2.72 1.98
N GLN A 47 -5.08 1.68 2.80
CA GLN A 47 -5.27 0.32 2.30
C GLN A 47 -6.56 0.18 1.48
N ARG A 48 -7.65 0.75 1.97
CA ARG A 48 -8.94 0.73 1.25
C ARG A 48 -8.86 1.51 -0.05
N GLU A 49 -8.25 2.69 -0.01
CA GLU A 49 -8.10 3.54 -1.18
C GLU A 49 -7.22 2.90 -2.24
N ARG A 50 -6.14 2.22 -1.82
CA ARG A 50 -5.28 1.45 -2.74
C ARG A 50 -6.10 0.45 -3.54
N THR A 51 -6.92 -0.34 -2.85
CA THR A 51 -7.77 -1.35 -3.49
C THR A 51 -8.73 -0.68 -4.48
N THR A 52 -9.39 0.39 -4.06
CA THR A 52 -10.36 1.11 -4.90
C THR A 52 -9.68 1.69 -6.14
N ARG A 53 -8.53 2.35 -5.97
CA ARG A 53 -7.81 2.96 -7.10
C ARG A 53 -7.39 1.91 -8.12
N CYS A 54 -6.86 0.78 -7.65
CA CYS A 54 -6.37 -0.25 -8.57
C CYS A 54 -7.51 -0.99 -9.27
N LYS A 55 -8.62 -1.22 -8.61
CA LYS A 55 -9.81 -1.78 -9.26
C LYS A 55 -10.34 -0.85 -10.34
N GLN A 56 -10.42 0.45 -10.05
CA GLN A 56 -10.87 1.43 -11.02
C GLN A 56 -9.91 1.54 -12.20
N ALA A 57 -8.61 1.56 -11.94
CA ALA A 57 -7.58 1.68 -12.99
C ALA A 57 -7.64 0.51 -13.96
N GLN A 58 -8.04 -0.69 -13.51
CA GLN A 58 -8.05 -1.89 -14.34
C GLN A 58 -9.47 -2.36 -14.68
N ARG A 59 -10.47 -1.50 -14.47
CA ARG A 59 -11.87 -1.87 -14.72
C ARG A 59 -12.11 -2.36 -16.15
N SER A 60 -11.51 -1.71 -17.13
CA SER A 60 -11.68 -2.10 -18.53
C SER A 60 -11.06 -3.45 -18.85
N ASN A 61 -10.20 -3.98 -17.98
CA ASN A 61 -9.51 -5.25 -18.20
C ASN A 61 -10.03 -6.39 -17.32
N GLU A 62 -11.12 -6.15 -16.57
CA GLU A 62 -11.64 -7.08 -15.57
C GLU A 62 -11.97 -8.47 -16.12
N SER A 63 -12.45 -8.54 -17.35
CA SER A 63 -12.84 -9.80 -17.99
C SER A 63 -11.71 -10.50 -18.71
N GLN A 64 -10.51 -9.91 -18.72
CA GLN A 64 -9.38 -10.45 -19.46
C GLN A 64 -8.55 -11.40 -18.60
N PRO A 65 -7.94 -12.45 -19.22
CA PRO A 65 -7.15 -13.42 -18.45
C PRO A 65 -5.96 -12.80 -17.69
N GLN A 66 -5.38 -11.71 -18.20
CA GLN A 66 -4.25 -11.04 -17.58
C GLN A 66 -4.66 -10.03 -16.51
N TRP A 67 -5.95 -9.89 -16.19
CA TRP A 67 -6.40 -8.93 -15.17
C TRP A 67 -5.70 -9.13 -13.82
N PRO A 68 -5.50 -10.37 -13.31
CA PRO A 68 -4.80 -10.54 -12.03
C PRO A 68 -3.39 -9.95 -12.03
N ARG A 69 -2.65 -10.08 -13.14
CA ARG A 69 -1.33 -9.45 -13.26
C ARG A 69 -1.43 -7.94 -13.22
N LEU A 70 -2.30 -7.36 -14.03
CA LEU A 70 -2.45 -5.91 -14.11
C LEU A 70 -2.89 -5.30 -12.79
N TYR A 71 -3.84 -5.93 -12.13
CA TYR A 71 -4.33 -5.48 -10.83
C TYR A 71 -3.24 -5.54 -9.77
N HIS A 72 -2.51 -6.64 -9.67
CA HIS A 72 -1.47 -6.81 -8.66
C HIS A 72 -0.24 -5.95 -8.95
N GLU A 73 0.07 -5.67 -10.21
CA GLU A 73 1.12 -4.69 -10.54
C GLU A 73 0.73 -3.29 -10.06
N CYS A 74 -0.52 -2.92 -10.20
CA CYS A 74 -1.02 -1.66 -9.67
C CYS A 74 -0.88 -1.62 -8.14
N LEU A 75 -1.31 -2.68 -7.46
CA LEU A 75 -1.19 -2.77 -6.00
C LEU A 75 0.28 -2.66 -5.55
N THR A 76 1.19 -3.30 -6.27
CA THR A 76 2.62 -3.24 -5.97
C THR A 76 3.15 -1.82 -6.07
N ALA A 77 2.82 -1.12 -7.16
CA ALA A 77 3.27 0.26 -7.37
C ALA A 77 2.74 1.19 -6.28
N GLU A 78 1.46 1.06 -5.93
CA GLU A 78 0.84 1.85 -4.86
C GLU A 78 1.50 1.57 -3.52
N THR A 79 1.80 0.30 -3.25
CA THR A 79 2.40 -0.13 -2.00
C THR A 79 3.84 0.38 -1.87
N GLN A 80 4.62 0.31 -2.95
CA GLN A 80 5.99 0.85 -2.96
C GLN A 80 5.99 2.37 -2.76
N ALA A 81 5.03 3.07 -3.37
CA ALA A 81 4.90 4.52 -3.20
C ALA A 81 4.54 4.90 -1.76
N ARG A 82 3.88 4.02 -1.02
CA ARG A 82 3.48 4.25 0.38
C ARG A 82 4.68 4.47 1.31
N ARG A 83 5.86 3.96 0.96
CA ARG A 83 7.05 4.10 1.78
C ARG A 83 7.29 5.56 2.16
N LYS A 84 7.22 6.47 1.20
CA LYS A 84 7.42 7.91 1.47
C LYS A 84 6.38 8.44 2.44
N GLY A 85 5.11 8.04 2.27
CA GLY A 85 4.04 8.47 3.15
C GLY A 85 4.23 8.02 4.59
N LEU A 86 4.71 6.80 4.81
CA LEU A 86 5.02 6.31 6.15
C LEU A 86 6.21 7.02 6.76
N MET A 87 7.28 7.22 5.98
CA MET A 87 8.48 7.87 6.48
C MET A 87 8.22 9.32 6.91
N ARG A 88 7.27 10.01 6.28
CA ARG A 88 6.92 11.38 6.65
C ARG A 88 6.39 11.48 8.08
N TRP A 89 5.83 10.40 8.63
CA TRP A 89 5.37 10.39 10.02
C TRP A 89 6.52 10.52 11.02
N LEU A 90 7.75 10.28 10.60
CA LEU A 90 8.94 10.42 11.43
C LEU A 90 9.56 11.81 11.33
N THR A 91 8.94 12.73 10.59
CA THR A 91 9.44 14.08 10.38
C THR A 91 8.46 15.11 10.95
N LEU A 92 8.87 16.37 10.96
CA LEU A 92 7.99 17.46 11.41
C LEU A 92 6.86 17.76 10.43
N ASP A 93 6.91 17.16 9.24
CA ASP A 93 5.91 17.39 8.18
C ASP A 93 4.75 16.40 8.19
N HIS A 94 4.72 15.46 9.14
CA HIS A 94 3.63 14.47 9.14
C HIS A 94 2.32 15.13 9.58
N PRO A 95 1.16 14.54 9.21
CA PRO A 95 -0.14 15.20 9.41
C PRO A 95 -0.46 15.55 10.86
N SER A 96 -0.01 14.76 11.84
CA SER A 96 -0.30 15.02 13.25
C SER A 96 0.55 16.16 13.83
N ALA A 97 1.59 16.62 13.14
CA ALA A 97 2.42 17.73 13.58
C ALA A 97 1.82 19.10 13.24
N LYS A 98 0.79 19.12 12.41
CA LYS A 98 0.13 20.36 12.01
C LYS A 98 -0.90 20.78 13.06
N PRO A 99 -0.95 22.08 13.41
CA PRO A 99 -1.95 22.56 14.34
C PRO A 99 -3.37 22.43 13.80
#